data_06e2ab46ee9887183c9d3a7454ec2712
#
_entry.id   06e2ab46ee9887183c9d3a7454ec2712
#
_cell.length_a   1.000
_cell.length_b   1.000
_cell.length_c   1.000
_cell.angle_alpha   90.00
_cell.angle_beta   90.00
_cell.angle_gamma   90.00
#
_symmetry.space_group_name_H-M   'P 1'
#
loop_
_entity.id
_entity.type
_entity.pdbx_description
1 polymer ?
#
loop_
_entity_poly.entity_id
_entity_poly.type
_entity_poly.pdbx_seq_one_letter_code
_entity_poly.pdbx_strand_id
1 'polypeptide(L)'
;MTTPIYFGNRSITTTGNVGVGTTNPSSYNLQVVGTFGTTGDITAYYSDDRLKTRTGEITDALAKVKSLEGFIYRPNELATSFGFENGQHVGVSAQAVQRVLPEAIRPAPFDTDTVQGVKVSRTGQEYLTVQYDKLVPLLIEALKELESRVARLERPQS
;
A
#
# COMPACT_ATOMS: atom_id res chain seq x y z
N MET A 1 -29.84 -3.16 -14.71
CA MET A 1 -29.31 -1.81 -14.42
C MET A 1 -29.35 -1.60 -12.92
N THR A 2 -28.22 -1.31 -12.29
CA THR A 2 -28.18 -0.96 -10.85
C THR A 2 -28.52 0.53 -10.73
N THR A 3 -29.56 0.86 -9.96
CA THR A 3 -29.91 2.25 -9.69
C THR A 3 -28.88 2.83 -8.71
N PRO A 4 -28.22 3.97 -9.03
CA PRO A 4 -27.29 4.58 -8.11
C PRO A 4 -28.03 5.05 -6.85
N ILE A 5 -27.40 4.85 -5.69
CA ILE A 5 -27.89 5.40 -4.43
C ILE A 5 -27.31 6.82 -4.31
N TYR A 6 -28.20 7.83 -4.26
CA TYR A 6 -27.83 9.23 -4.10
C TYR A 6 -28.22 9.72 -2.72
N PHE A 7 -27.24 10.16 -1.93
CA PHE A 7 -27.46 10.64 -0.57
C PHE A 7 -27.70 12.16 -0.49
N GLY A 8 -27.51 12.91 -1.58
CA GLY A 8 -27.61 14.38 -1.59
C GLY A 8 -26.57 15.01 -0.66
N ASN A 9 -26.99 15.99 0.14
CA ASN A 9 -26.15 16.66 1.14
C ASN A 9 -26.18 15.94 2.51
N ARG A 10 -26.39 14.64 2.54
CA ARG A 10 -26.48 13.85 3.78
C ARG A 10 -25.18 13.10 4.03
N SER A 11 -24.80 12.99 5.30
CA SER A 11 -23.69 12.13 5.72
C SER A 11 -24.17 10.69 5.90
N ILE A 12 -23.24 9.75 5.69
CA ILE A 12 -23.43 8.36 6.07
C ILE A 12 -22.82 8.21 7.47
N THR A 13 -23.66 7.89 8.46
CA THR A 13 -23.21 7.60 9.83
C THR A 13 -23.58 6.16 10.15
N THR A 14 -22.59 5.37 10.56
CA THR A 14 -22.76 3.97 10.94
C THR A 14 -21.81 3.60 12.06
N THR A 15 -22.22 2.70 12.94
CA THR A 15 -21.37 2.06 13.95
C THR A 15 -20.72 0.78 13.44
N GLY A 16 -21.13 0.30 12.26
CA GLY A 16 -20.55 -0.85 11.59
C GLY A 16 -19.66 -0.45 10.41
N ASN A 17 -19.18 -1.44 9.70
CA ASN A 17 -18.37 -1.23 8.49
C ASN A 17 -19.25 -0.88 7.28
N VAL A 18 -18.69 -0.12 6.34
CA VAL A 18 -19.33 0.22 5.07
C VAL A 18 -18.70 -0.61 3.95
N GLY A 19 -19.52 -1.34 3.20
CA GLY A 19 -19.11 -2.10 2.02
C GLY A 19 -19.60 -1.43 0.74
N VAL A 20 -18.72 -1.26 -0.24
CA VAL A 20 -19.06 -0.88 -1.60
C VAL A 20 -18.63 -2.02 -2.51
N GLY A 21 -19.57 -2.61 -3.25
CA GLY A 21 -19.32 -3.81 -4.06
C GLY A 21 -19.11 -5.10 -3.25
N THR A 22 -19.37 -5.07 -1.94
CA THR A 22 -19.31 -6.24 -1.05
C THR A 22 -20.41 -6.19 -0.01
N THR A 23 -20.93 -7.34 0.37
CA THR A 23 -21.92 -7.51 1.45
C THR A 23 -21.27 -7.91 2.78
N ASN A 24 -19.96 -8.17 2.80
CA ASN A 24 -19.21 -8.56 3.99
C ASN A 24 -17.94 -7.71 4.17
N PRO A 25 -18.06 -6.44 4.57
CA PRO A 25 -16.90 -5.58 4.84
C PRO A 25 -16.29 -5.92 6.21
N SER A 26 -15.54 -7.01 6.29
CA SER A 26 -15.07 -7.56 7.56
C SER A 26 -13.76 -6.97 8.08
N SER A 27 -12.93 -6.40 7.20
CA SER A 27 -11.53 -6.08 7.52
C SER A 27 -11.22 -4.59 7.64
N TYR A 28 -12.12 -3.73 7.17
CA TYR A 28 -11.95 -2.28 7.14
C TYR A 28 -13.27 -1.58 7.45
N ASN A 29 -13.20 -0.40 8.09
CA ASN A 29 -14.40 0.42 8.34
C ASN A 29 -15.08 0.86 7.03
N LEU A 30 -14.29 1.08 5.96
CA LEU A 30 -14.77 1.23 4.59
C LEU A 30 -14.01 0.23 3.71
N GLN A 31 -14.72 -0.70 3.10
CA GLN A 31 -14.17 -1.65 2.14
C GLN A 31 -14.82 -1.45 0.78
N VAL A 32 -14.00 -1.20 -0.24
CA VAL A 32 -14.43 -1.07 -1.64
C VAL A 32 -13.87 -2.24 -2.44
N VAL A 33 -14.73 -3.00 -3.06
CA VAL A 33 -14.37 -4.00 -4.07
C VAL A 33 -14.57 -3.34 -5.44
N GLY A 34 -13.48 -2.85 -6.01
CA GLY A 34 -13.45 -2.04 -7.22
C GLY A 34 -12.52 -0.85 -7.09
N THR A 35 -12.69 0.13 -7.97
CA THR A 35 -11.88 1.35 -8.00
C THR A 35 -12.51 2.43 -7.10
N PHE A 36 -11.67 3.12 -6.33
CA PHE A 36 -12.04 4.29 -5.54
C PHE A 36 -11.44 5.54 -6.18
N GLY A 37 -12.27 6.51 -6.52
CA GLY A 37 -11.87 7.78 -7.13
C GLY A 37 -12.32 8.99 -6.30
N THR A 38 -11.45 9.99 -6.17
CA THR A 38 -11.76 11.29 -5.57
C THR A 38 -11.35 12.41 -6.52
N THR A 39 -12.03 13.55 -6.45
CA THR A 39 -11.66 14.77 -7.20
C THR A 39 -10.79 15.71 -6.37
N GLY A 40 -10.55 15.43 -5.10
CA GLY A 40 -9.72 16.17 -4.17
C GLY A 40 -8.68 15.26 -3.52
N ASP A 41 -7.96 15.84 -2.55
CA ASP A 41 -6.90 15.14 -1.84
C ASP A 41 -7.44 14.05 -0.90
N ILE A 42 -6.65 12.99 -0.72
CA ILE A 42 -6.86 11.97 0.31
C ILE A 42 -5.89 12.24 1.44
N THR A 43 -6.42 12.64 2.61
CA THR A 43 -5.62 12.76 3.83
C THR A 43 -5.68 11.45 4.61
N ALA A 44 -4.54 10.80 4.72
CA ALA A 44 -4.41 9.55 5.43
C ALA A 44 -3.22 9.60 6.38
N TYR A 45 -3.36 8.99 7.55
CA TYR A 45 -2.37 8.92 8.63
C TYR A 45 -2.01 10.27 9.28
N TYR A 46 -1.53 10.21 10.50
CA TYR A 46 -0.90 11.33 11.17
C TYR A 46 0.61 11.35 10.84
N SER A 47 1.20 12.56 10.77
CA SER A 47 2.63 12.72 10.48
C SER A 47 3.35 13.68 11.43
N ASP A 48 2.66 14.18 12.44
CA ASP A 48 3.19 15.08 13.44
C ASP A 48 4.24 14.38 14.32
N ASP A 49 5.43 14.98 14.46
CA ASP A 49 6.54 14.43 15.25
C ASP A 49 6.20 14.27 16.73
N ARG A 50 5.29 15.08 17.28
CA ARG A 50 4.82 14.98 18.68
C ARG A 50 4.08 13.68 18.98
N LEU A 51 3.59 13.01 17.93
CA LEU A 51 2.85 11.74 18.02
C LEU A 51 3.73 10.54 17.68
N LYS A 52 5.04 10.73 17.47
CA LYS A 52 5.96 9.69 17.05
C LYS A 52 7.13 9.54 18.02
N THR A 53 7.46 8.31 18.34
CA THR A 53 8.72 7.96 18.98
C THR A 53 9.62 7.33 17.93
N ARG A 54 10.75 7.97 17.64
CA ARG A 54 11.74 7.41 16.70
C ARG A 54 12.42 6.22 17.34
N THR A 55 12.34 5.05 16.72
CA THR A 55 12.89 3.79 17.20
C THR A 55 14.10 3.30 16.41
N GLY A 56 14.41 3.94 15.28
CA GLY A 56 15.52 3.58 14.42
C GLY A 56 15.62 4.48 13.19
N GLU A 57 16.66 4.24 12.40
CA GLU A 57 16.92 4.89 11.12
C GLU A 57 16.75 3.88 9.98
N ILE A 58 16.45 4.38 8.78
CA ILE A 58 16.42 3.55 7.56
C ILE A 58 17.88 3.49 7.04
N THR A 59 18.60 2.46 7.43
CA THR A 59 20.00 2.25 7.00
C THR A 59 20.07 1.50 5.67
N ASP A 60 21.19 1.64 4.94
CA ASP A 60 21.45 0.97 3.65
C ASP A 60 20.33 1.21 2.62
N ALA A 61 19.75 2.41 2.65
CA ALA A 61 18.54 2.74 1.88
C ALA A 61 18.78 2.61 0.36
N LEU A 62 19.93 3.07 -0.12
CA LEU A 62 20.29 2.94 -1.55
C LEU A 62 20.46 1.48 -1.97
N ALA A 63 21.05 0.64 -1.13
CA ALA A 63 21.20 -0.79 -1.41
C ALA A 63 19.83 -1.49 -1.42
N LYS A 64 18.95 -1.16 -0.49
CA LYS A 64 17.57 -1.64 -0.44
C LYS A 64 16.80 -1.28 -1.70
N VAL A 65 16.84 -0.01 -2.11
CA VAL A 65 16.16 0.45 -3.34
C VAL A 65 16.72 -0.26 -4.57
N LYS A 66 18.03 -0.43 -4.68
CA LYS A 66 18.67 -1.14 -5.79
C LYS A 66 18.29 -2.62 -5.88
N SER A 67 17.87 -3.23 -4.78
CA SER A 67 17.38 -4.62 -4.76
C SER A 67 15.92 -4.77 -5.15
N LEU A 68 15.19 -3.66 -5.29
CA LEU A 68 13.81 -3.65 -5.77
C LEU A 68 13.78 -3.48 -7.29
N GLU A 69 12.84 -4.17 -7.92
CA GLU A 69 12.56 -4.02 -9.35
C GLU A 69 11.16 -3.43 -9.54
N GLY A 70 11.08 -2.34 -10.29
CA GLY A 70 9.83 -1.87 -10.87
C GLY A 70 9.57 -2.59 -12.19
N PHE A 71 8.38 -3.13 -12.39
CA PHE A 71 8.05 -3.87 -13.61
C PHE A 71 6.63 -3.56 -14.09
N ILE A 72 6.43 -3.82 -15.37
CA ILE A 72 5.13 -3.78 -16.02
C ILE A 72 4.55 -5.20 -15.98
N TYR A 73 3.29 -5.35 -15.62
CA TYR A 73 2.64 -6.65 -15.53
C TYR A 73 1.20 -6.62 -16.04
N ARG A 74 0.64 -7.80 -16.25
CA ARG A 74 -0.79 -8.03 -16.42
C ARG A 74 -1.25 -9.01 -15.36
N PRO A 75 -2.49 -8.89 -14.84
CA PRO A 75 -3.08 -9.92 -14.03
C PRO A 75 -3.06 -11.27 -14.76
N ASN A 76 -2.61 -12.30 -14.08
CA ASN A 76 -2.67 -13.68 -14.59
C ASN A 76 -4.06 -14.27 -14.36
N GLU A 77 -4.27 -15.52 -14.78
CA GLU A 77 -5.57 -16.21 -14.64
C GLU A 77 -6.04 -16.28 -13.18
N LEU A 78 -5.11 -16.48 -12.24
CA LEU A 78 -5.44 -16.48 -10.81
C LEU A 78 -5.92 -15.11 -10.33
N ALA A 79 -5.25 -14.03 -10.70
CA ALA A 79 -5.69 -12.68 -10.36
C ALA A 79 -7.04 -12.34 -11.00
N THR A 80 -7.27 -12.72 -12.26
CA THR A 80 -8.56 -12.55 -12.93
C THR A 80 -9.67 -13.32 -12.23
N SER A 81 -9.40 -14.49 -11.67
CA SER A 81 -10.39 -15.25 -10.88
C SER A 81 -10.82 -14.54 -9.59
N PHE A 82 -10.01 -13.62 -9.07
CA PHE A 82 -10.36 -12.73 -7.96
C PHE A 82 -11.05 -11.43 -8.40
N GLY A 83 -11.32 -11.25 -9.70
CA GLY A 83 -12.03 -10.10 -10.24
C GLY A 83 -11.11 -8.91 -10.61
N PHE A 84 -9.80 -9.09 -10.67
CA PHE A 84 -8.90 -8.06 -11.17
C PHE A 84 -9.04 -7.91 -12.69
N GLU A 85 -9.23 -6.67 -13.14
CA GLU A 85 -9.40 -6.36 -14.55
C GLU A 85 -8.12 -6.63 -15.35
N ASN A 86 -8.31 -7.23 -16.52
CA ASN A 86 -7.20 -7.45 -17.45
C ASN A 86 -6.73 -6.11 -18.02
N GLY A 87 -5.49 -5.75 -17.75
CA GLY A 87 -4.88 -4.49 -18.18
C GLY A 87 -3.39 -4.51 -17.93
N GLN A 88 -2.70 -3.50 -18.44
CA GLN A 88 -1.28 -3.29 -18.18
C GLN A 88 -1.12 -2.41 -16.95
N HIS A 89 -0.35 -2.86 -15.98
CA HIS A 89 -0.09 -2.20 -14.72
C HIS A 89 1.40 -2.06 -14.47
N VAL A 90 1.75 -1.17 -13.55
CA VAL A 90 3.13 -0.98 -13.06
C VAL A 90 3.15 -1.27 -11.57
N GLY A 91 4.18 -1.95 -11.11
CA GLY A 91 4.29 -2.26 -9.70
C GLY A 91 5.65 -2.79 -9.29
N VAL A 92 5.73 -3.16 -8.02
CA VAL A 92 6.87 -3.85 -7.40
C VAL A 92 6.39 -5.15 -6.76
N SER A 93 7.30 -6.10 -6.52
CA SER A 93 6.96 -7.33 -5.81
C SER A 93 6.76 -7.06 -4.31
N ALA A 94 5.61 -7.45 -3.76
CA ALA A 94 5.35 -7.35 -2.32
C ALA A 94 6.37 -8.18 -1.51
N GLN A 95 6.77 -9.35 -2.01
CA GLN A 95 7.78 -10.20 -1.38
C GLN A 95 9.18 -9.55 -1.41
N ALA A 96 9.51 -8.81 -2.48
CA ALA A 96 10.77 -8.07 -2.54
C ALA A 96 10.77 -6.91 -1.53
N VAL A 97 9.68 -6.14 -1.46
CA VAL A 97 9.52 -5.07 -0.47
C VAL A 97 9.53 -5.61 0.96
N GLN A 98 8.91 -6.77 1.22
CA GLN A 98 8.89 -7.39 2.55
C GLN A 98 10.30 -7.67 3.10
N ARG A 99 11.26 -8.03 2.22
CA ARG A 99 12.64 -8.31 2.63
C ARG A 99 13.41 -7.05 3.04
N VAL A 100 13.06 -5.89 2.54
CA VAL A 100 13.83 -4.64 2.75
C VAL A 100 13.10 -3.62 3.61
N LEU A 101 11.76 -3.64 3.63
CA LEU A 101 10.90 -2.73 4.38
C LEU A 101 9.57 -3.43 4.74
N PRO A 102 9.58 -4.40 5.67
CA PRO A 102 8.38 -5.16 6.04
C PRO A 102 7.24 -4.28 6.57
N GLU A 103 7.53 -3.09 7.10
CA GLU A 103 6.55 -2.13 7.58
C GLU A 103 5.63 -1.59 6.48
N ALA A 104 6.06 -1.66 5.20
CA ALA A 104 5.25 -1.28 4.04
C ALA A 104 4.30 -2.39 3.57
N ILE A 105 4.33 -3.58 4.19
CA ILE A 105 3.54 -4.73 3.77
C ILE A 105 2.30 -4.89 4.65
N ARG A 106 1.20 -5.29 4.01
CA ARG A 106 -0.05 -5.68 4.67
C ARG A 106 -0.64 -6.91 3.98
N PRO A 107 -1.48 -7.69 4.71
CA PRO A 107 -2.36 -8.68 4.06
C PRO A 107 -3.20 -8.01 2.97
N ALA A 108 -3.36 -8.70 1.85
CA ALA A 108 -4.15 -8.16 0.73
C ALA A 108 -5.63 -8.05 1.12
N PRO A 109 -6.29 -6.90 0.87
CA PRO A 109 -7.68 -6.67 1.29
C PRO A 109 -8.66 -7.70 0.76
N PHE A 110 -8.46 -8.20 -0.46
CA PHE A 110 -9.33 -9.22 -1.06
C PHE A 110 -9.21 -10.60 -0.41
N ASP A 111 -8.09 -10.86 0.27
CA ASP A 111 -7.79 -12.12 0.96
C ASP A 111 -7.92 -12.02 2.49
N THR A 112 -8.34 -10.88 3.01
CA THR A 112 -8.39 -10.66 4.46
C THR A 112 -9.82 -10.72 4.97
N ASP A 113 -10.04 -11.53 6.01
CA ASP A 113 -11.27 -11.58 6.78
C ASP A 113 -10.97 -11.30 8.26
N THR A 114 -12.02 -11.03 9.06
CA THR A 114 -11.88 -10.80 10.50
C THR A 114 -12.75 -11.82 11.24
N VAL A 115 -12.08 -12.72 11.96
CA VAL A 115 -12.73 -13.74 12.78
C VAL A 115 -12.38 -13.47 14.24
N GLN A 116 -13.40 -13.25 15.07
CA GLN A 116 -13.23 -12.91 16.51
C GLN A 116 -12.23 -11.75 16.76
N GLY A 117 -12.23 -10.74 15.89
CA GLY A 117 -11.31 -9.59 15.99
C GLY A 117 -9.89 -9.84 15.46
N VAL A 118 -9.59 -11.04 14.98
CA VAL A 118 -8.29 -11.39 14.40
C VAL A 118 -8.40 -11.41 12.87
N LYS A 119 -7.44 -10.77 12.19
CA LYS A 119 -7.34 -10.83 10.73
C LYS A 119 -6.77 -12.16 10.30
N VAL A 120 -7.47 -12.83 9.39
CA VAL A 120 -7.10 -14.15 8.84
C VAL A 120 -7.14 -14.10 7.31
N SER A 121 -6.31 -14.93 6.65
CA SER A 121 -6.41 -15.11 5.20
C SER A 121 -7.67 -15.91 4.87
N ARG A 122 -8.47 -15.38 3.93
CA ARG A 122 -9.68 -16.03 3.42
C ARG A 122 -9.37 -17.28 2.61
N THR A 123 -8.29 -17.24 1.83
CA THR A 123 -7.88 -18.34 0.95
C THR A 123 -6.87 -19.29 1.61
N GLY A 124 -6.30 -18.91 2.75
CA GLY A 124 -5.18 -19.60 3.39
C GLY A 124 -3.83 -19.40 2.67
N GLN A 125 -3.76 -18.55 1.62
CA GLN A 125 -2.55 -18.29 0.83
C GLN A 125 -1.77 -17.07 1.33
N GLU A 126 -2.35 -16.26 2.23
CA GLU A 126 -1.72 -15.08 2.85
C GLU A 126 -1.20 -14.08 1.81
N TYR A 127 -2.03 -13.74 0.80
CA TYR A 127 -1.66 -12.77 -0.20
C TYR A 127 -1.29 -11.41 0.41
N LEU A 128 -0.27 -10.78 -0.15
CA LEU A 128 0.30 -9.52 0.34
C LEU A 128 -0.02 -8.34 -0.58
N THR A 129 -0.03 -7.15 0.01
CA THR A 129 -0.06 -5.88 -0.72
C THR A 129 0.97 -4.90 -0.17
N VAL A 130 1.35 -3.93 -0.99
CA VAL A 130 2.30 -2.87 -0.66
C VAL A 130 1.55 -1.57 -0.37
N GLN A 131 1.84 -0.93 0.76
CA GLN A 131 1.47 0.46 1.01
C GLN A 131 2.53 1.34 0.36
N TYR A 132 2.29 1.77 -0.89
CA TYR A 132 3.26 2.49 -1.72
C TYR A 132 3.73 3.82 -1.11
N ASP A 133 2.88 4.51 -0.36
CA ASP A 133 3.21 5.72 0.37
C ASP A 133 4.35 5.51 1.38
N LYS A 134 4.48 4.33 1.95
CA LYS A 134 5.56 3.97 2.87
C LYS A 134 6.91 3.73 2.22
N LEU A 135 6.97 3.65 0.90
CA LEU A 135 8.24 3.61 0.18
C LEU A 135 8.89 5.00 0.09
N VAL A 136 8.13 6.08 0.27
CA VAL A 136 8.64 7.46 0.19
C VAL A 136 9.78 7.72 1.19
N PRO A 137 9.69 7.39 2.48
CA PRO A 137 10.80 7.56 3.41
C PRO A 137 12.06 6.78 3.00
N LEU A 138 11.92 5.56 2.48
CA LEU A 138 13.04 4.77 1.97
C LEU A 138 13.71 5.46 0.77
N LEU A 139 12.93 6.02 -0.17
CA LEU A 139 13.46 6.75 -1.31
C LEU A 139 14.18 8.04 -0.89
N ILE A 140 13.67 8.76 0.13
CA ILE A 140 14.31 9.95 0.67
C ILE A 140 15.70 9.61 1.22
N GLU A 141 15.83 8.57 2.04
CA GLU A 141 17.12 8.19 2.61
C GLU A 141 18.07 7.61 1.54
N ALA A 142 17.56 6.87 0.55
CA ALA A 142 18.36 6.38 -0.57
C ALA A 142 18.91 7.54 -1.42
N LEU A 143 18.13 8.60 -1.63
CA LEU A 143 18.57 9.80 -2.35
C LEU A 143 19.69 10.54 -1.60
N LYS A 144 19.58 10.68 -0.28
CA LYS A 144 20.63 11.29 0.57
C LYS A 144 21.93 10.47 0.54
N GLU A 145 21.84 9.13 0.59
CA GLU A 145 23.01 8.26 0.45
C GLU A 145 23.66 8.42 -0.93
N LEU A 146 22.86 8.52 -1.99
CA LEU A 146 23.35 8.71 -3.37
C LEU A 146 24.04 10.06 -3.51
N GLU A 147 23.43 11.16 -3.03
CA GLU A 147 24.00 12.51 -3.03
C GLU A 147 25.36 12.51 -2.32
N SER A 148 25.45 11.92 -1.13
CA SER A 148 26.69 11.81 -0.36
C SER A 148 27.79 11.04 -1.09
N ARG A 149 27.44 10.06 -1.95
CA ARG A 149 28.41 9.33 -2.80
C ARG A 149 28.88 10.19 -3.98
N VAL A 150 27.96 10.91 -4.63
CA VAL A 150 28.30 11.85 -5.72
C VAL A 150 29.23 12.93 -5.22
N ALA A 151 28.89 13.61 -4.11
CA ALA A 151 29.71 14.67 -3.53
C ALA A 151 31.15 14.19 -3.17
N ARG A 152 31.33 12.92 -2.82
CA ARG A 152 32.67 12.35 -2.59
C ARG A 152 33.45 12.15 -3.86
N LEU A 153 32.80 11.81 -4.97
CA LEU A 153 33.45 11.61 -6.27
C LEU A 153 33.84 12.95 -6.93
N GLU A 154 33.08 14.02 -6.66
CA GLU A 154 33.31 15.36 -7.19
C GLU A 154 34.41 16.12 -6.44
N ARG A 155 34.87 15.64 -5.26
CA ARG A 155 35.99 16.28 -4.56
C ARG A 155 37.28 16.09 -5.36
N PRO A 156 38.02 17.18 -5.69
CA PRO A 156 39.32 17.06 -6.34
C PRO A 156 40.23 16.17 -5.47
N GLN A 157 40.85 15.20 -6.09
CA GLN A 157 41.96 14.44 -5.46
C GLN A 157 43.15 15.40 -5.35
N SER A 158 43.38 15.95 -4.19
CA SER A 158 44.57 16.77 -3.87
C SER A 158 45.81 15.90 -3.71
#